data_4efe4f9360b7a56b6e0fd72ff3dcd294
#
_entry.id   4efe4f9360b7a56b6e0fd72ff3dcd294
#
_cell.length_a   1.000
_cell.length_b   1.000
_cell.length_c   1.000
_cell.angle_alpha   90.00
_cell.angle_beta   90.00
_cell.angle_gamma   90.00
#
_symmetry.space_group_name_H-M   'P 1'
#
loop_
_entity.id
_entity.type
_entity.pdbx_description
1 polymer ?
#
loop_
_entity_poly.entity_id
_entity_poly.type
_entity_poly.pdbx_seq_one_letter_code
_entity_poly.pdbx_strand_id
1 'polypeptide(L)'
;MTLKTVAKNPDRMPREIAPGVFWIGDCLAQRHKGKSYHGYNAAFVVAGDKYSCLVETGHPKDFPVVEHHIAKLHERGIPPLKYLFITHQETPHSGGLGRVLKTYPDVILCGDVSDYHLSYPEFEHRMKFMKEGDEIDLGGRSIMAVEPVIRDLRTTWWGFDTKERVLFPGDGFAYSHYHEDGHCGLTAEEAISLDLPDVSSTFADLALFWTKFADMNVYCGRLDELIERLDVKYIGPTHGLPITNVKSTVPKVQQGLKEAALMPESGTNEKVVLTAPAAE
;
A
#
# COMPACT_ATOMS: atom_id res chain seq x y z
N MET A 1 25.59 -11.60 4.54
CA MET A 1 24.69 -11.38 5.68
C MET A 1 23.29 -11.75 5.25
N THR A 2 22.80 -12.92 5.62
CA THR A 2 21.47 -13.39 5.19
C THR A 2 20.47 -12.78 6.15
N LEU A 3 19.70 -11.78 5.68
CA LEU A 3 18.53 -11.31 6.40
C LEU A 3 17.65 -12.53 6.67
N LYS A 4 17.49 -12.93 7.94
CA LYS A 4 16.46 -13.92 8.30
C LYS A 4 15.11 -13.33 7.89
N THR A 5 14.64 -13.71 6.74
CA THR A 5 13.33 -13.36 6.25
C THR A 5 12.30 -14.01 7.17
N VAL A 6 11.42 -13.18 7.72
CA VAL A 6 10.21 -13.61 8.41
C VAL A 6 9.51 -14.69 7.59
N ALA A 7 8.85 -15.63 8.25
CA ALA A 7 8.25 -16.81 7.63
C ALA A 7 7.38 -16.41 6.44
N LYS A 8 7.98 -16.41 5.26
CA LYS A 8 7.30 -16.19 4.00
C LYS A 8 6.52 -17.45 3.67
N ASN A 9 5.29 -17.29 3.27
CA ASN A 9 4.62 -18.34 2.51
C ASN A 9 4.72 -17.96 1.02
N PRO A 10 5.86 -18.30 0.35
CA PRO A 10 6.12 -17.90 -1.04
C PRO A 10 5.08 -18.45 -2.01
N ASP A 11 4.37 -19.51 -1.61
CA ASP A 11 3.37 -20.16 -2.46
C ASP A 11 2.06 -19.36 -2.56
N ARG A 12 1.84 -18.38 -1.67
CA ARG A 12 0.65 -17.51 -1.71
C ARG A 12 0.79 -16.29 -2.63
N MET A 13 2.02 -15.96 -3.04
CA MET A 13 2.29 -14.73 -3.81
C MET A 13 2.85 -15.03 -5.21
N PRO A 14 2.50 -14.28 -6.25
CA PRO A 14 1.53 -13.17 -6.28
C PRO A 14 0.11 -13.68 -6.08
N ARG A 15 -0.73 -12.90 -5.37
CA ARG A 15 -2.09 -13.28 -5.02
C ARG A 15 -3.13 -12.41 -5.73
N GLU A 16 -4.05 -12.99 -6.45
CA GLU A 16 -5.20 -12.29 -7.00
C GLU A 16 -6.23 -11.99 -5.90
N ILE A 17 -6.53 -10.71 -5.68
CA ILE A 17 -7.48 -10.23 -4.66
C ILE A 17 -8.83 -9.82 -5.25
N ALA A 18 -8.85 -9.50 -6.52
CA ALA A 18 -10.02 -9.27 -7.35
C ALA A 18 -9.66 -9.61 -8.79
N PRO A 19 -10.61 -9.90 -9.70
CA PRO A 19 -10.31 -10.27 -11.08
C PRO A 19 -9.34 -9.32 -11.77
N GLY A 20 -8.14 -9.81 -12.11
CA GLY A 20 -7.06 -9.03 -12.74
C GLY A 20 -6.37 -8.04 -11.81
N VAL A 21 -6.55 -8.12 -10.50
CA VAL A 21 -5.83 -7.31 -9.50
C VAL A 21 -5.01 -8.22 -8.61
N PHE A 22 -3.70 -8.11 -8.71
CA PHE A 22 -2.74 -9.01 -8.05
C PHE A 22 -1.96 -8.26 -6.98
N TRP A 23 -2.04 -8.75 -5.75
CA TRP A 23 -1.21 -8.32 -4.65
C TRP A 23 0.17 -8.95 -4.76
N ILE A 24 1.20 -8.11 -4.70
CA ILE A 24 2.61 -8.47 -4.74
C ILE A 24 3.37 -7.71 -3.65
N GLY A 25 4.67 -7.92 -3.54
CA GLY A 25 5.51 -7.23 -2.58
C GLY A 25 6.02 -8.14 -1.47
N ASP A 26 6.58 -7.54 -0.46
CA ASP A 26 7.21 -8.21 0.68
C ASP A 26 6.84 -7.53 1.99
N CYS A 27 7.18 -8.15 3.08
CA CYS A 27 6.87 -7.64 4.40
C CYS A 27 8.12 -7.20 5.16
N LEU A 28 7.90 -6.35 6.16
CA LEU A 28 8.91 -5.77 7.03
C LEU A 28 8.54 -6.04 8.49
N ALA A 29 9.47 -6.63 9.25
CA ALA A 29 9.32 -6.72 10.70
C ALA A 29 9.57 -5.35 11.33
N GLN A 30 8.67 -4.93 12.20
CA GLN A 30 8.70 -3.66 12.93
C GLN A 30 8.66 -3.91 14.44
N ARG A 31 9.29 -3.04 15.21
CA ARG A 31 9.16 -3.05 16.67
C ARG A 31 8.52 -1.75 17.15
N HIS A 32 7.50 -1.89 17.97
CA HIS A 32 6.82 -0.77 18.60
C HIS A 32 6.45 -1.11 20.04
N LYS A 33 6.79 -0.24 21.00
CA LYS A 33 6.51 -0.43 22.44
C LYS A 33 6.87 -1.84 22.96
N GLY A 34 8.04 -2.34 22.53
CA GLY A 34 8.57 -3.65 22.95
C GLY A 34 7.94 -4.88 22.26
N LYS A 35 6.94 -4.70 21.42
CA LYS A 35 6.29 -5.77 20.62
C LYS A 35 6.87 -5.82 19.21
N SER A 36 6.88 -7.02 18.62
CA SER A 36 7.22 -7.22 17.20
C SER A 36 5.95 -7.27 16.37
N TYR A 37 5.93 -6.48 15.32
CA TYR A 37 4.85 -6.43 14.33
C TYR A 37 5.41 -6.71 12.95
N HIS A 38 4.52 -6.99 12.05
CA HIS A 38 4.80 -7.25 10.67
C HIS A 38 3.96 -6.31 9.80
N GLY A 39 4.60 -5.43 9.07
CA GLY A 39 3.95 -4.59 8.07
C GLY A 39 4.22 -5.13 6.66
N TYR A 40 3.25 -5.10 5.77
CA TYR A 40 3.50 -5.31 4.35
C TYR A 40 4.00 -4.02 3.72
N ASN A 41 4.88 -4.14 2.72
CA ASN A 41 5.13 -3.12 1.72
C ASN A 41 4.49 -3.64 0.43
N ALA A 42 3.17 -3.57 0.40
CA ALA A 42 2.40 -4.09 -0.70
C ALA A 42 2.61 -3.23 -1.95
N ALA A 43 2.70 -3.91 -3.09
CA ALA A 43 2.47 -3.34 -4.39
C ALA A 43 1.38 -4.16 -5.08
N PHE A 44 0.76 -3.58 -6.10
CA PHE A 44 -0.31 -4.26 -6.82
C PHE A 44 -0.09 -4.17 -8.32
N VAL A 45 -0.41 -5.24 -9.04
CA VAL A 45 -0.48 -5.21 -10.50
C VAL A 45 -1.95 -5.24 -10.90
N VAL A 46 -2.39 -4.21 -11.61
CA VAL A 46 -3.74 -4.13 -12.16
C VAL A 46 -3.66 -4.37 -13.66
N ALA A 47 -4.26 -5.45 -14.12
CA ALA A 47 -4.21 -5.91 -15.51
C ALA A 47 -5.48 -5.52 -16.27
N GLY A 48 -5.35 -4.65 -17.27
CA GLY A 48 -6.37 -4.42 -18.28
C GLY A 48 -6.24 -5.38 -19.46
N ASP A 49 -6.94 -5.08 -20.56
CA ASP A 49 -6.88 -5.90 -21.78
C ASP A 49 -5.63 -5.62 -22.62
N LYS A 50 -5.06 -4.40 -22.50
CA LYS A 50 -3.91 -3.95 -23.32
C LYS A 50 -2.63 -3.78 -22.50
N TYR A 51 -2.75 -3.23 -21.31
CA TYR A 51 -1.64 -2.84 -20.46
C TYR A 51 -1.91 -3.23 -19.01
N SER A 52 -0.84 -3.28 -18.22
CA SER A 52 -0.96 -3.32 -16.76
C SER A 52 -0.37 -2.07 -16.12
N CYS A 53 -0.87 -1.77 -14.92
CA CYS A 53 -0.37 -0.72 -14.04
C CYS A 53 0.22 -1.37 -12.78
N LEU A 54 1.43 -0.98 -12.42
CA LEU A 54 1.99 -1.25 -11.10
C LEU A 54 1.52 -0.12 -10.16
N VAL A 55 0.92 -0.47 -9.05
CA VAL A 55 0.60 0.47 -7.97
C VAL A 55 1.57 0.21 -6.84
N GLU A 56 2.33 1.23 -6.44
CA GLU A 56 3.45 1.18 -5.50
C GLU A 56 4.65 0.34 -5.96
N THR A 57 5.79 0.50 -5.28
CA THR A 57 7.02 -0.23 -5.63
C THR A 57 7.68 -0.95 -4.46
N GLY A 58 7.22 -0.72 -3.24
CA GLY A 58 7.89 -1.20 -2.03
C GLY A 58 9.21 -0.48 -1.73
N HIS A 59 9.87 -0.92 -0.68
CA HIS A 59 11.23 -0.49 -0.35
C HIS A 59 12.25 -0.96 -1.42
N PRO A 60 13.41 -0.33 -1.54
CA PRO A 60 14.48 -0.80 -2.42
C PRO A 60 14.87 -2.27 -2.19
N LYS A 61 14.77 -2.75 -0.94
CA LYS A 61 15.04 -4.16 -0.59
C LYS A 61 14.01 -5.14 -1.16
N ASP A 62 12.77 -4.67 -1.41
CA ASP A 62 11.66 -5.50 -1.85
C ASP A 62 11.64 -5.67 -3.37
N PHE A 63 12.34 -4.81 -4.10
CA PHE A 63 12.31 -4.78 -5.54
C PHE A 63 12.62 -6.14 -6.21
N PRO A 64 13.60 -6.95 -5.76
CA PRO A 64 13.82 -8.28 -6.34
C PRO A 64 12.60 -9.21 -6.24
N VAL A 65 11.81 -9.08 -5.16
CA VAL A 65 10.57 -9.83 -4.97
C VAL A 65 9.46 -9.28 -5.86
N VAL A 66 9.32 -7.95 -5.92
CA VAL A 66 8.35 -7.27 -6.80
C VAL A 66 8.60 -7.64 -8.26
N GLU A 67 9.86 -7.55 -8.73
CA GLU A 67 10.25 -7.90 -10.10
C GLU A 67 9.97 -9.38 -10.42
N HIS A 68 10.31 -10.29 -9.49
CA HIS A 68 10.00 -11.70 -9.64
C HIS A 68 8.50 -11.97 -9.77
N HIS A 69 7.67 -11.29 -8.96
CA HIS A 69 6.22 -11.43 -9.03
C HIS A 69 5.66 -10.88 -10.35
N ILE A 70 6.17 -9.73 -10.83
CA ILE A 70 5.77 -9.18 -12.13
C ILE A 70 6.12 -10.17 -13.25
N ALA A 71 7.34 -10.74 -13.24
CA ALA A 71 7.75 -11.74 -14.22
C ALA A 71 6.81 -12.96 -14.23
N LYS A 72 6.48 -13.50 -13.05
CA LYS A 72 5.51 -14.61 -12.92
C LYS A 72 4.13 -14.25 -13.48
N LEU A 73 3.68 -13.02 -13.31
CA LEU A 73 2.39 -12.58 -13.85
C LEU A 73 2.44 -12.47 -15.38
N HIS A 74 3.54 -11.95 -15.95
CA HIS A 74 3.74 -11.93 -17.40
C HIS A 74 3.77 -13.34 -18.00
N GLU A 75 4.42 -14.32 -17.33
CA GLU A 75 4.41 -15.74 -17.74
C GLU A 75 2.98 -16.33 -17.76
N ARG A 76 2.08 -15.80 -16.93
CA ARG A 76 0.64 -16.17 -16.91
C ARG A 76 -0.19 -15.42 -17.95
N GLY A 77 0.43 -14.60 -18.80
CA GLY A 77 -0.24 -13.87 -19.86
C GLY A 77 -0.81 -12.50 -19.44
N ILE A 78 -0.41 -11.97 -18.28
CA ILE A 78 -0.77 -10.60 -17.89
C ILE A 78 -0.10 -9.60 -18.85
N PRO A 79 -0.85 -8.61 -19.39
CA PRO A 79 -0.33 -7.64 -20.33
C PRO A 79 0.90 -6.87 -19.82
N PRO A 80 1.73 -6.31 -20.73
CA PRO A 80 2.96 -5.63 -20.35
C PRO A 80 2.69 -4.43 -19.44
N LEU A 81 3.63 -4.20 -18.53
CA LEU A 81 3.63 -3.05 -17.63
C LEU A 81 3.86 -1.77 -18.45
N LYS A 82 2.88 -0.86 -18.42
CA LYS A 82 2.93 0.43 -19.12
C LYS A 82 2.85 1.61 -18.19
N TYR A 83 2.25 1.45 -17.03
CA TYR A 83 2.05 2.54 -16.07
C TYR A 83 2.51 2.13 -14.69
N LEU A 84 2.96 3.13 -13.95
CA LEU A 84 3.27 3.06 -12.53
C LEU A 84 2.50 4.17 -11.83
N PHE A 85 1.66 3.82 -10.87
CA PHE A 85 0.96 4.76 -10.00
C PHE A 85 1.53 4.66 -8.60
N ILE A 86 2.02 5.77 -8.06
CA ILE A 86 2.55 5.86 -6.69
C ILE A 86 1.65 6.79 -5.90
N THR A 87 1.16 6.32 -4.74
CA THR A 87 0.25 7.12 -3.92
C THR A 87 0.93 8.34 -3.32
N HIS A 88 2.18 8.22 -2.86
CA HIS A 88 2.98 9.33 -2.32
C HIS A 88 4.48 9.02 -2.24
N GLN A 89 5.27 10.03 -1.89
CA GLN A 89 6.73 10.03 -2.05
C GLN A 89 7.50 9.47 -0.85
N GLU A 90 6.98 8.46 -0.18
CA GLU A 90 7.73 7.77 0.86
C GLU A 90 8.43 6.51 0.34
N THR A 91 9.49 6.10 1.06
CA THR A 91 10.30 4.94 0.66
C THR A 91 9.51 3.63 0.56
N PRO A 92 8.52 3.31 1.43
CA PRO A 92 7.70 2.11 1.30
C PRO A 92 6.89 2.06 -0.01
N HIS A 93 6.59 3.22 -0.58
CA HIS A 93 5.75 3.39 -1.78
C HIS A 93 6.60 3.55 -3.04
N SER A 94 7.61 4.41 -2.98
CA SER A 94 8.40 4.84 -4.14
C SER A 94 9.83 4.31 -4.17
N GLY A 95 10.25 3.51 -3.19
CA GLY A 95 11.66 3.12 -3.04
C GLY A 95 12.23 2.30 -4.20
N GLY A 96 11.40 1.58 -4.93
CA GLY A 96 11.76 0.85 -6.14
C GLY A 96 11.67 1.67 -7.43
N LEU A 97 11.19 2.93 -7.40
CA LEU A 97 10.88 3.75 -8.57
C LEU A 97 12.00 3.79 -9.61
N GLY A 98 13.22 4.16 -9.19
CA GLY A 98 14.34 4.28 -10.12
C GLY A 98 14.67 2.95 -10.83
N ARG A 99 14.50 1.82 -10.15
CA ARG A 99 14.68 0.49 -10.74
C ARG A 99 13.57 0.15 -11.72
N VAL A 100 12.30 0.43 -11.38
CA VAL A 100 11.16 0.24 -12.29
C VAL A 100 11.36 1.03 -13.57
N LEU A 101 11.69 2.33 -13.47
CA LEU A 101 11.89 3.19 -14.63
C LEU A 101 13.08 2.75 -15.50
N LYS A 102 14.10 2.16 -14.90
CA LYS A 102 15.27 1.62 -15.63
C LYS A 102 14.97 0.27 -16.27
N THR A 103 14.28 -0.62 -15.56
CA THR A 103 13.99 -1.99 -16.03
C THR A 103 12.90 -2.00 -17.11
N TYR A 104 11.93 -1.11 -17.00
CA TYR A 104 10.78 -1.00 -17.91
C TYR A 104 10.79 0.35 -18.63
N PRO A 105 11.50 0.45 -19.77
CA PRO A 105 11.77 1.74 -20.43
C PRO A 105 10.51 2.44 -20.96
N ASP A 106 9.42 1.71 -21.19
CA ASP A 106 8.16 2.25 -21.69
C ASP A 106 7.18 2.65 -20.58
N VAL A 107 7.54 2.45 -19.30
CA VAL A 107 6.67 2.78 -18.16
C VAL A 107 6.58 4.28 -17.96
N ILE A 108 5.35 4.77 -17.77
CA ILE A 108 5.01 6.15 -17.44
C ILE A 108 4.63 6.20 -15.96
N LEU A 109 5.33 7.02 -15.18
CA LEU A 109 4.97 7.33 -13.79
C LEU A 109 3.78 8.28 -13.78
N CYS A 110 2.75 7.93 -13.01
CA CYS A 110 1.51 8.69 -12.87
C CYS A 110 1.20 8.97 -11.40
N GLY A 111 0.53 10.07 -11.10
CA GLY A 111 0.16 10.51 -9.75
C GLY A 111 0.57 11.95 -9.49
N ASP A 112 0.88 12.31 -8.24
CA ASP A 112 1.57 13.57 -7.97
C ASP A 112 3.07 13.36 -8.23
N VAL A 113 3.52 13.86 -9.35
CA VAL A 113 4.91 13.71 -9.81
C VAL A 113 5.73 14.97 -9.58
N SER A 114 5.23 15.94 -8.80
CA SER A 114 5.79 17.29 -8.67
C SER A 114 7.27 17.31 -8.31
N ASP A 115 7.74 16.40 -7.46
CA ASP A 115 9.12 16.39 -6.94
C ASP A 115 9.98 15.24 -7.47
N TYR A 116 9.40 14.27 -8.18
CA TYR A 116 10.18 13.11 -8.66
C TYR A 116 11.25 13.48 -9.68
N HIS A 117 11.05 14.52 -10.48
CA HIS A 117 12.05 15.02 -11.42
C HIS A 117 13.32 15.53 -10.72
N LEU A 118 13.23 15.94 -9.44
CA LEU A 118 14.38 16.35 -8.64
C LEU A 118 15.29 15.16 -8.29
N SER A 119 14.70 13.99 -8.10
CA SER A 119 15.43 12.75 -7.78
C SER A 119 15.79 11.93 -9.02
N TYR A 120 15.01 12.07 -10.09
CA TYR A 120 15.12 11.27 -11.33
C TYR A 120 14.97 12.16 -12.58
N PRO A 121 15.83 13.16 -12.76
CA PRO A 121 15.70 14.15 -13.86
C PRO A 121 15.78 13.49 -15.25
N GLU A 122 16.51 12.40 -15.38
CA GLU A 122 16.63 11.65 -16.65
C GLU A 122 15.31 11.02 -17.10
N PHE A 123 14.33 10.84 -16.20
CA PHE A 123 13.04 10.23 -16.47
C PHE A 123 11.87 11.22 -16.47
N GLU A 124 12.10 12.53 -16.35
CA GLU A 124 11.06 13.56 -16.31
C GLU A 124 10.09 13.45 -17.50
N HIS A 125 10.59 13.12 -18.69
CA HIS A 125 9.77 12.94 -19.89
C HIS A 125 8.77 11.78 -19.83
N ARG A 126 8.85 10.93 -18.79
CA ARG A 126 7.95 9.81 -18.51
C ARG A 126 7.11 10.01 -17.26
N MET A 127 6.96 11.26 -16.81
CA MET A 127 6.17 11.63 -15.64
C MET A 127 4.88 12.33 -16.07
N LYS A 128 3.74 11.82 -15.63
CA LYS A 128 2.41 12.36 -15.92
C LYS A 128 1.74 12.78 -14.61
N PHE A 129 1.62 14.09 -14.42
CA PHE A 129 0.84 14.63 -13.31
C PHE A 129 -0.64 14.30 -13.48
N MET A 130 -1.30 13.89 -12.40
CA MET A 130 -2.73 13.58 -12.37
C MET A 130 -3.46 14.49 -11.38
N LYS A 131 -4.71 14.78 -11.69
CA LYS A 131 -5.68 15.47 -10.84
C LYS A 131 -6.80 14.52 -10.45
N GLU A 132 -7.63 14.92 -9.49
CA GLU A 132 -8.82 14.15 -9.14
C GLU A 132 -9.68 13.84 -10.38
N GLY A 133 -10.05 12.57 -10.52
CA GLY A 133 -10.84 12.07 -11.64
C GLY A 133 -10.05 11.78 -12.92
N ASP A 134 -8.76 12.12 -13.00
CA ASP A 134 -7.95 11.70 -14.15
C ASP A 134 -7.77 10.18 -14.15
N GLU A 135 -7.78 9.60 -15.34
CA GLU A 135 -7.72 8.16 -15.53
C GLU A 135 -6.50 7.71 -16.35
N ILE A 136 -6.00 6.53 -16.01
CA ILE A 136 -5.00 5.76 -16.75
C ILE A 136 -5.76 4.60 -17.42
N ASP A 137 -5.96 4.65 -18.72
CA ASP A 137 -6.63 3.59 -19.50
C ASP A 137 -5.70 2.37 -19.67
N LEU A 138 -6.15 1.21 -19.20
CA LEU A 138 -5.45 -0.07 -19.33
C LEU A 138 -6.08 -0.97 -20.41
N GLY A 139 -7.15 -0.52 -21.05
CA GLY A 139 -8.02 -1.33 -21.92
C GLY A 139 -9.03 -2.11 -21.08
N GLY A 140 -10.31 -1.75 -21.21
CA GLY A 140 -11.42 -2.39 -20.48
C GLY A 140 -11.50 -2.08 -18.98
N ARG A 141 -10.54 -1.33 -18.42
CA ARG A 141 -10.52 -0.74 -17.07
C ARG A 141 -9.56 0.42 -16.99
N SER A 142 -9.70 1.25 -15.98
CA SER A 142 -8.80 2.37 -15.70
C SER A 142 -8.38 2.42 -14.24
N ILE A 143 -7.24 3.06 -13.98
CA ILE A 143 -6.88 3.54 -12.64
C ILE A 143 -7.21 5.03 -12.59
N MET A 144 -8.14 5.40 -11.73
CA MET A 144 -8.57 6.78 -11.51
C MET A 144 -7.85 7.35 -10.28
N ALA A 145 -7.37 8.59 -10.39
CA ALA A 145 -6.85 9.34 -9.26
C ALA A 145 -8.01 9.86 -8.37
N VAL A 146 -7.93 9.62 -7.08
CA VAL A 146 -8.94 9.97 -6.08
C VAL A 146 -8.31 10.85 -5.00
N GLU A 147 -8.98 11.96 -4.65
CA GLU A 147 -8.55 12.83 -3.55
C GLU A 147 -8.57 12.03 -2.22
N PRO A 148 -7.44 11.96 -1.50
CA PRO A 148 -7.33 11.14 -0.31
C PRO A 148 -8.07 11.79 0.88
N VAL A 149 -8.76 10.96 1.67
CA VAL A 149 -9.39 11.41 2.93
C VAL A 149 -8.36 11.43 4.06
N ILE A 150 -7.57 10.38 4.17
CA ILE A 150 -6.46 10.28 5.13
C ILE A 150 -5.16 10.30 4.32
N ARG A 151 -4.28 11.22 4.66
CA ARG A 151 -2.96 11.35 4.02
C ARG A 151 -1.93 11.80 5.05
N ASP A 152 -0.71 11.39 4.87
CA ASP A 152 0.46 11.85 5.61
C ASP A 152 1.22 12.94 4.84
N LEU A 153 1.29 12.87 3.51
CA LEU A 153 1.91 13.86 2.66
C LEU A 153 0.88 14.63 1.83
N ARG A 154 1.16 15.91 1.55
CA ARG A 154 0.33 16.75 0.68
C ARG A 154 0.23 16.20 -0.74
N THR A 155 1.28 15.56 -1.22
CA THR A 155 1.41 14.96 -2.55
C THR A 155 0.75 13.59 -2.68
N THR A 156 -0.05 13.17 -1.69
CA THR A 156 -0.75 11.89 -1.73
C THR A 156 -1.91 11.93 -2.71
N TRP A 157 -2.02 10.90 -3.56
CA TRP A 157 -3.21 10.52 -4.32
C TRP A 157 -3.59 9.08 -3.99
N TRP A 158 -4.88 8.78 -3.98
CA TRP A 158 -5.34 7.41 -3.96
C TRP A 158 -5.63 6.92 -5.36
N GLY A 159 -5.33 5.64 -5.64
CA GLY A 159 -5.69 4.98 -6.90
C GLY A 159 -7.01 4.22 -6.75
N PHE A 160 -7.82 4.19 -7.81
CA PHE A 160 -9.06 3.42 -7.82
C PHE A 160 -9.20 2.67 -9.14
N ASP A 161 -9.27 1.33 -9.06
CA ASP A 161 -9.62 0.49 -10.21
C ASP A 161 -11.11 0.59 -10.52
N THR A 162 -11.44 1.08 -11.69
CA THR A 162 -12.82 1.40 -12.08
C THR A 162 -13.67 0.17 -12.39
N LYS A 163 -13.05 -1.00 -12.68
CA LYS A 163 -13.77 -2.23 -13.06
C LYS A 163 -14.18 -3.05 -11.84
N GLU A 164 -13.23 -3.48 -11.04
CA GLU A 164 -13.49 -4.32 -9.86
C GLU A 164 -13.70 -3.51 -8.60
N ARG A 165 -13.61 -2.19 -8.68
CA ARG A 165 -13.89 -1.27 -7.58
C ARG A 165 -12.89 -1.41 -6.43
N VAL A 166 -11.60 -1.55 -6.77
CA VAL A 166 -10.50 -1.69 -5.80
C VAL A 166 -9.93 -0.32 -5.50
N LEU A 167 -9.92 0.07 -4.23
CA LEU A 167 -9.28 1.29 -3.74
C LEU A 167 -7.84 0.98 -3.28
N PHE A 168 -6.89 1.80 -3.71
CA PHE A 168 -5.48 1.77 -3.29
C PHE A 168 -5.17 3.04 -2.49
N PRO A 169 -5.33 3.01 -1.16
CA PRO A 169 -5.32 4.22 -0.33
C PRO A 169 -3.92 4.54 0.25
N GLY A 170 -2.86 3.91 -0.21
CA GLY A 170 -1.56 4.03 0.44
C GLY A 170 -1.67 3.67 1.92
N ASP A 171 -1.47 4.66 2.79
CA ASP A 171 -1.52 4.50 4.25
C ASP A 171 -2.89 4.75 4.87
N GLY A 172 -3.89 5.14 4.08
CA GLY A 172 -5.20 5.56 4.59
C GLY A 172 -6.00 4.48 5.33
N PHE A 173 -5.73 3.20 5.08
CA PHE A 173 -6.30 2.03 5.76
C PHE A 173 -5.20 1.09 6.27
N ALA A 174 -4.02 1.64 6.55
CA ALA A 174 -2.87 0.85 6.92
C ALA A 174 -2.98 0.26 8.33
N TYR A 175 -2.42 -0.91 8.49
CA TYR A 175 -2.28 -1.58 9.77
C TYR A 175 -1.11 -2.58 9.74
N SER A 176 -0.63 -2.96 10.92
CA SER A 176 0.35 -4.03 11.08
C SER A 176 -0.33 -5.34 11.53
N HIS A 177 0.41 -6.46 11.47
CA HIS A 177 -0.05 -7.72 12.03
C HIS A 177 1.10 -8.40 12.79
N TYR A 178 0.80 -9.41 13.59
CA TYR A 178 1.83 -10.12 14.36
C TYR A 178 2.56 -11.09 13.43
N HIS A 179 3.88 -10.95 13.33
CA HIS A 179 4.67 -11.73 12.37
C HIS A 179 4.81 -13.22 12.74
N GLU A 180 4.63 -13.58 14.01
CA GLU A 180 4.63 -14.97 14.46
C GLU A 180 3.39 -15.75 14.05
N ASP A 181 2.30 -15.07 13.69
CA ASP A 181 1.00 -15.69 13.42
C ASP A 181 0.84 -16.23 12.00
N GLY A 182 1.86 -16.09 11.13
CA GLY A 182 1.84 -16.62 9.77
C GLY A 182 0.80 -15.97 8.84
N HIS A 183 0.41 -14.72 9.09
CA HIS A 183 -0.61 -14.00 8.33
C HIS A 183 -0.15 -13.51 6.94
N CYS A 184 1.14 -13.60 6.61
CA CYS A 184 1.63 -13.17 5.31
C CYS A 184 0.95 -13.89 4.16
N GLY A 185 0.42 -13.11 3.21
CA GLY A 185 -0.32 -13.64 2.05
C GLY A 185 -1.79 -14.00 2.34
N LEU A 186 -2.30 -13.76 3.57
CA LEU A 186 -3.73 -13.78 3.89
C LEU A 186 -4.39 -12.44 3.56
N THR A 187 -5.70 -12.44 3.37
CA THR A 187 -6.49 -11.20 3.42
C THR A 187 -6.85 -10.87 4.88
N ALA A 188 -7.32 -9.65 5.11
CA ALA A 188 -7.74 -9.22 6.44
C ALA A 188 -8.78 -10.16 7.08
N GLU A 189 -9.71 -10.65 6.28
CA GLU A 189 -10.80 -11.53 6.72
C GLU A 189 -10.35 -12.97 6.98
N GLU A 190 -9.28 -13.41 6.34
CA GLU A 190 -8.68 -14.74 6.57
C GLU A 190 -7.81 -14.78 7.84
N ALA A 191 -7.29 -13.63 8.26
CA ALA A 191 -6.51 -13.48 9.48
C ALA A 191 -7.43 -13.37 10.72
N ILE A 192 -8.20 -14.41 10.99
CA ILE A 192 -9.31 -14.41 11.97
C ILE A 192 -8.86 -14.02 13.39
N SER A 193 -7.64 -14.39 13.77
CA SER A 193 -7.08 -14.09 15.10
C SER A 193 -6.54 -12.67 15.23
N LEU A 194 -6.52 -11.88 14.15
CA LEU A 194 -5.97 -10.54 14.16
C LEU A 194 -6.95 -9.54 14.77
N ASP A 195 -6.53 -8.86 15.83
CA ASP A 195 -7.26 -7.74 16.42
C ASP A 195 -7.02 -6.48 15.57
N LEU A 196 -7.88 -6.27 14.58
CA LEU A 196 -7.75 -5.16 13.63
C LEU A 196 -7.80 -3.78 14.30
N PRO A 197 -8.66 -3.49 15.28
CA PRO A 197 -8.58 -2.24 16.02
C PRO A 197 -7.22 -2.01 16.68
N ASP A 198 -6.67 -3.00 17.40
CA ASP A 198 -5.34 -2.88 18.06
C ASP A 198 -4.22 -2.59 17.07
N VAL A 199 -4.12 -3.36 15.99
CA VAL A 199 -3.03 -3.20 15.01
C VAL A 199 -3.20 -1.97 14.13
N SER A 200 -4.43 -1.50 13.90
CA SER A 200 -4.69 -0.24 13.18
C SER A 200 -4.36 0.96 14.06
N SER A 201 -4.72 0.93 15.35
CA SER A 201 -4.35 1.98 16.29
C SER A 201 -2.84 2.09 16.47
N THR A 202 -2.15 0.93 16.53
CA THR A 202 -0.68 0.88 16.58
C THR A 202 -0.04 1.52 15.35
N PHE A 203 -0.54 1.22 14.15
CA PHE A 203 -0.01 1.81 12.93
C PHE A 203 -0.27 3.31 12.85
N ALA A 204 -1.47 3.76 13.20
CA ALA A 204 -1.81 5.19 13.22
C ALA A 204 -0.94 5.98 14.23
N ASP A 205 -0.64 5.39 15.40
CA ASP A 205 0.29 5.98 16.38
C ASP A 205 1.72 6.11 15.83
N LEU A 206 2.14 5.18 14.96
CA LEU A 206 3.46 5.17 14.34
C LEU A 206 3.60 6.14 13.16
N ALA A 207 2.67 6.10 12.22
CA ALA A 207 2.83 6.71 10.90
C ALA A 207 1.89 7.89 10.66
N LEU A 208 0.72 7.92 11.30
CA LEU A 208 -0.28 8.96 11.11
C LEU A 208 -0.42 9.84 12.34
N PHE A 209 0.70 10.32 12.86
CA PHE A 209 0.77 11.10 14.12
C PHE A 209 -0.19 12.28 14.19
N TRP A 210 -0.48 12.92 13.06
CA TRP A 210 -1.41 14.04 12.98
C TRP A 210 -2.85 13.69 13.40
N THR A 211 -3.23 12.41 13.38
CA THR A 211 -4.56 11.94 13.79
C THR A 211 -4.88 12.29 15.26
N LYS A 212 -3.85 12.46 16.09
CA LYS A 212 -3.98 12.88 17.49
C LYS A 212 -4.50 14.32 17.65
N PHE A 213 -4.42 15.13 16.60
CA PHE A 213 -4.82 16.54 16.60
C PHE A 213 -6.07 16.78 15.76
N ALA A 214 -6.74 15.72 15.30
CA ALA A 214 -7.91 15.79 14.44
C ALA A 214 -9.10 15.04 15.02
N ASP A 215 -10.31 15.49 14.71
CA ASP A 215 -11.52 14.72 15.00
C ASP A 215 -11.67 13.57 14.00
N MET A 216 -11.24 12.39 14.41
CA MET A 216 -11.27 11.19 13.55
C MET A 216 -12.69 10.72 13.22
N ASN A 217 -13.74 11.17 13.93
CA ASN A 217 -15.11 10.88 13.51
C ASN A 217 -15.47 11.56 12.19
N VAL A 218 -14.99 12.80 12.00
CA VAL A 218 -15.17 13.52 10.73
C VAL A 218 -14.47 12.80 9.57
N TYR A 219 -13.24 12.36 9.79
CA TYR A 219 -12.47 11.63 8.76
C TYR A 219 -13.09 10.26 8.44
N CYS A 220 -13.53 9.52 9.45
CA CYS A 220 -14.21 8.25 9.24
C CYS A 220 -15.53 8.43 8.48
N GLY A 221 -16.31 9.49 8.78
CA GLY A 221 -17.52 9.81 8.02
C GLY A 221 -17.22 10.09 6.55
N ARG A 222 -16.18 10.87 6.24
CA ARG A 222 -15.73 11.10 4.86
C ARG A 222 -15.22 9.84 4.16
N LEU A 223 -14.59 8.91 4.89
CA LEU A 223 -14.22 7.61 4.35
C LEU A 223 -15.44 6.79 3.95
N ASP A 224 -16.49 6.79 4.79
CA ASP A 224 -17.75 6.09 4.50
C ASP A 224 -18.42 6.70 3.25
N GLU A 225 -18.52 8.03 3.17
CA GLU A 225 -19.04 8.74 1.99
C GLU A 225 -18.26 8.39 0.70
N LEU A 226 -16.93 8.33 0.77
CA LEU A 226 -16.09 7.99 -0.37
C LEU A 226 -16.30 6.52 -0.79
N ILE A 227 -16.34 5.60 0.17
CA ILE A 227 -16.58 4.17 -0.06
C ILE A 227 -17.95 3.97 -0.73
N GLU A 228 -18.99 4.64 -0.25
CA GLU A 228 -20.31 4.57 -0.83
C GLU A 228 -20.36 5.19 -2.24
N ARG A 229 -19.82 6.40 -2.41
CA ARG A 229 -19.79 7.13 -3.69
C ARG A 229 -19.08 6.34 -4.78
N LEU A 230 -17.96 5.70 -4.45
CA LEU A 230 -17.18 4.89 -5.38
C LEU A 230 -17.64 3.43 -5.44
N ASP A 231 -18.59 3.00 -4.61
CA ASP A 231 -19.03 1.60 -4.48
C ASP A 231 -17.83 0.65 -4.29
N VAL A 232 -16.90 1.01 -3.35
CA VAL A 232 -15.67 0.25 -3.14
C VAL A 232 -15.98 -1.16 -2.68
N LYS A 233 -15.40 -2.16 -3.34
CA LYS A 233 -15.57 -3.59 -3.04
C LYS A 233 -14.35 -4.19 -2.35
N TYR A 234 -13.15 -3.70 -2.70
CA TYR A 234 -11.88 -4.18 -2.19
C TYR A 234 -10.99 -3.00 -1.84
N ILE A 235 -10.09 -3.20 -0.89
CA ILE A 235 -9.08 -2.19 -0.55
C ILE A 235 -7.72 -2.87 -0.52
N GLY A 236 -6.76 -2.31 -1.26
CA GLY A 236 -5.36 -2.71 -1.28
C GLY A 236 -4.50 -1.67 -0.58
N PRO A 237 -4.36 -1.70 0.76
CA PRO A 237 -3.48 -0.79 1.49
C PRO A 237 -2.02 -1.15 1.24
N THR A 238 -1.12 -0.19 1.31
CA THR A 238 0.33 -0.46 1.19
C THR A 238 0.85 -1.21 2.41
N HIS A 239 0.37 -0.85 3.59
CA HIS A 239 0.68 -1.56 4.82
C HIS A 239 -0.55 -2.32 5.32
N GLY A 240 -0.34 -3.60 5.67
CA GLY A 240 -1.40 -4.51 6.08
C GLY A 240 -1.76 -5.54 5.02
N LEU A 241 -2.83 -6.27 5.29
CA LEU A 241 -3.38 -7.30 4.40
C LEU A 241 -4.53 -6.70 3.59
N PRO A 242 -4.70 -7.06 2.32
CA PRO A 242 -5.82 -6.57 1.52
C PRO A 242 -7.17 -6.88 2.18
N ILE A 243 -8.11 -5.96 2.02
CA ILE A 243 -9.48 -6.07 2.54
C ILE A 243 -10.38 -6.51 1.40
N THR A 244 -11.04 -7.66 1.56
CA THR A 244 -11.94 -8.26 0.56
C THR A 244 -13.41 -8.21 0.98
N ASN A 245 -13.68 -7.80 2.22
CA ASN A 245 -15.02 -7.51 2.72
C ASN A 245 -15.05 -6.15 3.43
N VAL A 246 -15.24 -5.11 2.64
CA VAL A 246 -15.23 -3.71 3.09
C VAL A 246 -16.22 -3.47 4.24
N LYS A 247 -17.44 -4.02 4.13
CA LYS A 247 -18.51 -3.80 5.12
C LYS A 247 -18.17 -4.34 6.52
N SER A 248 -17.45 -5.47 6.59
CA SER A 248 -17.11 -6.09 7.88
C SER A 248 -15.80 -5.58 8.45
N THR A 249 -14.87 -5.13 7.60
CA THR A 249 -13.49 -4.85 7.99
C THR A 249 -13.22 -3.38 8.21
N VAL A 250 -13.73 -2.50 7.35
CA VAL A 250 -13.51 -1.05 7.46
C VAL A 250 -13.93 -0.48 8.81
N PRO A 251 -15.09 -0.84 9.41
CA PRO A 251 -15.46 -0.33 10.74
C PRO A 251 -14.42 -0.66 11.83
N LYS A 252 -13.73 -1.80 11.72
CA LYS A 252 -12.69 -2.20 12.69
C LYS A 252 -11.42 -1.36 12.52
N VAL A 253 -11.02 -1.08 11.27
CA VAL A 253 -9.89 -0.18 10.99
C VAL A 253 -10.21 1.23 11.46
N GLN A 254 -11.40 1.74 11.20
CA GLN A 254 -11.86 3.05 11.67
C GLN A 254 -11.91 3.14 13.21
N GLN A 255 -12.29 2.04 13.89
CA GLN A 255 -12.21 1.97 15.34
C GLN A 255 -10.77 2.18 15.81
N GLY A 256 -9.80 1.48 15.22
CA GLY A 256 -8.38 1.64 15.55
C GLY A 256 -7.85 3.06 15.30
N LEU A 257 -8.27 3.71 14.20
CA LEU A 257 -7.91 5.11 13.93
C LEU A 257 -8.45 6.07 15.01
N LYS A 258 -9.68 5.85 15.49
CA LYS A 258 -10.28 6.64 16.57
C LYS A 258 -9.59 6.38 17.91
N GLU A 259 -9.24 5.15 18.20
CA GLU A 259 -8.51 4.76 19.41
C GLU A 259 -7.12 5.38 19.44
N ALA A 260 -6.39 5.37 18.30
CA ALA A 260 -5.08 6.02 18.19
C ALA A 260 -5.11 7.50 18.51
N ALA A 261 -6.15 8.21 18.08
CA ALA A 261 -6.34 9.64 18.37
C ALA A 261 -6.51 9.94 19.88
N LEU A 262 -6.96 8.96 20.65
CA LEU A 262 -7.15 9.08 22.10
C LEU A 262 -5.96 8.59 22.91
N MET A 263 -4.96 7.98 22.27
CA MET A 263 -3.76 7.52 22.97
C MET A 263 -2.97 8.72 23.51
N PRO A 264 -2.50 8.66 24.78
CA PRO A 264 -1.61 9.69 25.32
C PRO A 264 -0.34 9.77 24.46
N GLU A 265 0.18 10.97 24.26
CA GLU A 265 1.48 11.13 23.67
C GLU A 265 2.49 10.30 24.50
N SER A 266 3.11 9.31 23.88
CA SER A 266 4.20 8.62 24.49
C SER A 266 5.35 9.64 24.63
N GLY A 267 5.59 10.13 25.84
CA GLY A 267 6.64 11.11 26.15
C GLY A 267 8.07 10.59 25.95
N THR A 268 8.19 9.44 25.33
CA THR A 268 9.45 8.84 24.91
C THR A 268 9.46 8.82 23.38
N ASN A 269 10.34 9.64 22.82
CA ASN A 269 10.88 9.40 21.48
C ASN A 269 11.63 8.04 21.51
N GLU A 270 10.93 6.94 21.69
CA GLU A 270 11.45 5.63 21.33
C GLU A 270 11.57 5.67 19.80
N LYS A 271 12.76 6.10 19.34
CA LYS A 271 13.14 5.95 17.95
C LYS A 271 12.82 4.53 17.55
N VAL A 272 12.05 4.35 16.49
CA VAL A 272 11.93 3.06 15.80
C VAL A 272 13.36 2.65 15.46
N VAL A 273 13.97 1.86 16.30
CA VAL A 273 15.28 1.29 16.01
C VAL A 273 14.98 0.15 15.06
N LEU A 274 15.14 0.42 13.77
CA LEU A 274 15.30 -0.63 12.77
C LEU A 274 16.58 -1.36 13.16
N THR A 275 16.46 -2.34 14.06
CA THR A 275 17.59 -3.21 14.38
C THR A 275 17.78 -4.11 13.17
N ALA A 276 18.81 -3.81 12.38
CA ALA A 276 19.45 -4.86 11.62
C ALA A 276 19.69 -6.03 12.61
N PRO A 277 19.37 -7.27 12.24
CA PRO A 277 19.68 -8.40 13.12
C PRO A 277 21.15 -8.35 13.50
N ALA A 278 21.43 -8.51 14.80
CA ALA A 278 22.81 -8.59 15.28
C ALA A 278 23.54 -9.64 14.45
N ALA A 279 24.71 -9.26 13.95
CA ALA A 279 25.63 -10.19 13.33
C ALA A 279 26.09 -11.17 14.43
N GLU A 280 25.70 -12.45 14.33
CA GLU A 280 26.41 -13.56 14.93
C GLU A 280 27.37 -14.14 13.90
#